data_46fc43abc1cafc068cb763b6949f1631
#
_entry.id   46fc43abc1cafc068cb763b6949f1631
#
_cell.length_a   1.000
_cell.length_b   1.000
_cell.length_c   1.000
_cell.angle_alpha   90.00
_cell.angle_beta   90.00
_cell.angle_gamma   90.00
#
_symmetry.space_group_name_H-M   'P 1'
#
loop_
_entity.id
_entity.type
_entity.pdbx_description
1 polymer ?
#
loop_
_entity_poly.entity_id
_entity_poly.type
_entity_poly.pdbx_seq_one_letter_code
_entity_poly.pdbx_strand_id
1 'polypeptide(L)'
;YLVDNNYVETVISLAPNLFFGTTIAVNILVLSKHKTDTNVQFIDASELFKKETNNNILTDDHIRQIMSVFDSKADTDHLAKTVPYETVASNDYNLSVSSYVAAKDTREIVNITELNAELKTTVSKIDQLRQDIDAIVAEIEGSEVQA
;
A
#
# COMPACT_ATOMS: atom_id res chain seq x y z
N TYR A 1 29.84 5.63 4.07
CA TYR A 1 30.45 6.14 5.31
C TYR A 1 29.60 5.83 6.55
N LEU A 2 28.33 6.26 6.64
CA LEU A 2 27.50 6.05 7.84
C LEU A 2 27.27 4.57 8.14
N VAL A 3 27.01 3.77 7.13
CA VAL A 3 26.79 2.33 7.23
C VAL A 3 28.12 1.64 7.58
N ASP A 4 29.21 1.98 6.89
CA ASP A 4 30.55 1.38 7.13
C ASP A 4 31.08 1.64 8.54
N ASN A 5 30.72 2.78 9.12
CA ASN A 5 31.09 3.11 10.50
C ASN A 5 30.05 2.64 11.54
N ASN A 6 29.08 1.81 11.11
CA ASN A 6 28.04 1.24 11.97
C ASN A 6 27.21 2.30 12.72
N TYR A 7 26.95 3.45 12.09
CA TYR A 7 26.17 4.51 12.72
C TYR A 7 24.67 4.41 12.42
N VAL A 8 24.27 3.77 11.31
CA VAL A 8 22.85 3.61 10.95
C VAL A 8 22.23 2.54 11.84
N GLU A 9 21.29 2.93 12.67
CA GLU A 9 20.57 2.03 13.56
C GLU A 9 19.26 1.57 12.95
N THR A 10 18.41 2.54 12.53
CA THR A 10 17.09 2.24 11.99
C THR A 10 16.73 3.25 10.91
N VAL A 11 16.03 2.78 9.88
CA VAL A 11 15.38 3.61 8.87
C VAL A 11 13.88 3.36 8.93
N ILE A 12 13.10 4.41 9.15
CA ILE A 12 11.65 4.33 9.28
C ILE A 12 11.02 5.10 8.13
N SER A 13 10.26 4.42 7.27
CA SER A 13 9.44 5.05 6.24
C SER A 13 8.10 5.43 6.82
N LEU A 14 7.68 6.68 6.64
CA LEU A 14 6.40 7.20 7.12
C LEU A 14 5.43 7.43 5.96
N ALA A 15 4.15 7.52 6.29
CA ALA A 15 3.09 7.80 5.34
C ALA A 15 3.33 9.13 4.59
N PRO A 16 2.90 9.23 3.32
CA PRO A 16 2.90 10.50 2.61
C PRO A 16 1.89 11.48 3.22
N ASN A 17 2.01 12.75 2.87
CA ASN A 17 1.05 13.79 3.26
C ASN A 17 0.90 13.97 4.80
N LEU A 18 1.97 13.72 5.57
CA LEU A 18 2.00 13.98 7.02
C LEU A 18 2.34 15.45 7.34
N PHE A 19 3.03 16.14 6.45
CA PHE A 19 3.46 17.51 6.67
C PHE A 19 2.64 18.49 5.85
N PHE A 20 2.37 19.64 6.43
CA PHE A 20 1.61 20.70 5.75
C PHE A 20 2.31 21.13 4.45
N GLY A 21 1.53 21.24 3.37
CA GLY A 21 2.02 21.73 2.08
C GLY A 21 2.85 20.77 1.24
N THR A 22 2.98 19.50 1.64
CA THR A 22 3.68 18.48 0.85
C THR A 22 2.97 17.12 0.90
N THR A 23 2.92 16.45 -0.25
CA THR A 23 2.40 15.08 -0.38
C THR A 23 3.50 14.01 -0.39
N ILE A 24 4.75 14.42 -0.19
CA ILE A 24 5.92 13.53 -0.27
C ILE A 24 5.97 12.64 0.99
N ALA A 25 6.26 11.36 0.78
CA ALA A 25 6.61 10.46 1.88
C ALA A 25 7.97 10.84 2.46
N VAL A 26 8.14 10.71 3.77
CA VAL A 26 9.37 11.03 4.48
C VAL A 26 9.93 9.81 5.19
N ASN A 27 11.25 9.83 5.40
CA ASN A 27 11.93 8.81 6.18
C ASN A 27 12.61 9.43 7.40
N ILE A 28 12.61 8.70 8.50
CA ILE A 28 13.41 9.02 9.69
C ILE A 28 14.64 8.12 9.67
N LEU A 29 15.82 8.73 9.70
CA LEU A 29 17.08 8.02 9.85
C LEU A 29 17.57 8.14 11.29
N VAL A 30 17.60 7.03 12.00
CA VAL A 30 18.10 6.96 13.37
C VAL A 30 19.57 6.57 13.34
N LEU A 31 20.41 7.40 13.96
CA LEU A 31 21.85 7.19 14.04
C LEU A 31 22.26 6.95 15.50
N SER A 32 23.10 5.94 15.71
CA SER A 32 23.68 5.61 17.02
C SER A 32 25.19 5.41 16.89
N LYS A 33 25.95 5.96 17.83
CA LYS A 33 27.41 5.74 17.92
C LYS A 33 27.80 4.56 18.82
N HIS A 34 26.82 3.98 19.50
CA HIS A 34 27.05 2.96 20.53
C HIS A 34 26.34 1.63 20.21
N LYS A 35 26.17 1.32 18.93
CA LYS A 35 25.62 0.03 18.52
C LYS A 35 26.54 -1.10 18.93
N THR A 36 25.95 -2.18 19.42
CA THR A 36 26.65 -3.41 19.82
C THR A 36 26.67 -4.45 18.69
N ASP A 37 25.82 -4.31 17.70
CA ASP A 37 25.73 -5.15 16.51
C ASP A 37 25.91 -4.35 15.23
N THR A 38 26.00 -5.01 14.08
CA THR A 38 26.16 -4.39 12.77
C THR A 38 24.88 -4.36 11.94
N ASN A 39 23.75 -4.76 12.52
CA ASN A 39 22.49 -4.85 11.83
C ASN A 39 21.85 -3.47 11.66
N VAL A 40 21.10 -3.30 10.57
CA VAL A 40 20.26 -2.12 10.32
C VAL A 40 18.80 -2.56 10.33
N GLN A 41 17.98 -1.90 11.11
CA GLN A 41 16.54 -2.15 11.14
C GLN A 41 15.83 -1.25 10.11
N PHE A 42 14.94 -1.83 9.33
CA PHE A 42 14.06 -1.12 8.40
C PHE A 42 12.62 -1.28 8.88
N ILE A 43 11.90 -0.16 9.01
CA ILE A 43 10.49 -0.13 9.45
C ILE A 43 9.66 0.57 8.38
N ASP A 44 8.67 -0.11 7.84
CA ASP A 44 7.70 0.46 6.91
C ASP A 44 6.41 0.86 7.65
N ALA A 45 6.33 2.12 8.03
CA ALA A 45 5.15 2.73 8.62
C ALA A 45 4.34 3.56 7.61
N SER A 46 4.52 3.33 6.31
CA SER A 46 3.87 4.09 5.25
C SER A 46 2.34 3.91 5.23
N GLU A 47 1.83 2.80 5.75
CA GLU A 47 0.39 2.53 5.89
C GLU A 47 -0.17 2.89 7.28
N LEU A 48 0.69 3.28 8.24
CA LEU A 48 0.29 3.65 9.59
C LEU A 48 -0.10 5.13 9.66
N PHE A 49 -1.32 5.44 9.26
CA PHE A 49 -1.85 6.79 9.35
C PHE A 49 -3.37 6.78 9.48
N LYS A 50 -3.91 7.90 9.99
CA LYS A 50 -5.32 8.22 9.92
C LYS A 50 -5.49 9.35 8.93
N LYS A 51 -6.37 9.17 7.95
CA LYS A 51 -6.68 10.22 6.97
C LYS A 51 -7.57 11.30 7.62
N GLU A 52 -7.14 12.53 7.54
CA GLU A 52 -7.95 13.72 7.82
C GLU A 52 -8.24 14.49 6.52
N THR A 53 -9.01 15.57 6.61
CA THR A 53 -9.55 16.27 5.43
C THR A 53 -8.45 16.68 4.45
N ASN A 54 -7.33 17.21 4.94
CA ASN A 54 -6.26 17.73 4.09
C ASN A 54 -4.94 16.95 4.21
N ASN A 55 -4.68 16.33 5.35
CA ASN A 55 -3.43 15.68 5.67
C ASN A 55 -3.66 14.31 6.29
N ASN A 56 -2.65 13.46 6.25
CA ASN A 56 -2.58 12.27 7.08
C ASN A 56 -2.01 12.64 8.45
N ILE A 57 -2.40 11.93 9.48
CA ILE A 57 -1.86 12.11 10.83
C ILE A 57 -1.40 10.77 11.41
N LEU A 58 -0.36 10.82 12.23
CA LEU A 58 0.02 9.71 13.10
C LEU A 58 -0.73 9.84 14.42
N THR A 59 -1.46 8.79 14.79
CA THR A 59 -2.09 8.69 16.10
C THR A 59 -1.11 8.15 17.14
N ASP A 60 -1.41 8.33 18.41
CA ASP A 60 -0.58 7.75 19.50
C ASP A 60 -0.45 6.23 19.39
N ASP A 61 -1.46 5.55 18.88
CA ASP A 61 -1.41 4.10 18.65
C ASP A 61 -0.43 3.72 17.54
N HIS A 62 -0.40 4.48 16.44
CA HIS A 62 0.59 4.29 15.37
C HIS A 62 2.01 4.52 15.91
N ILE A 63 2.21 5.57 16.70
CA ILE A 63 3.50 5.88 17.30
C ILE A 63 3.93 4.76 18.26
N ARG A 64 3.03 4.26 19.10
CA ARG A 64 3.32 3.13 20.00
C ARG A 64 3.70 1.87 19.24
N GLN A 65 3.00 1.59 18.14
CA GLN A 65 3.31 0.44 17.29
C GLN A 65 4.71 0.55 16.68
N ILE A 66 5.06 1.71 16.12
CA ILE A 66 6.40 1.96 15.56
C ILE A 66 7.45 1.82 16.67
N MET A 67 7.23 2.43 17.84
CA MET A 67 8.18 2.36 18.97
C MET A 67 8.34 0.95 19.51
N SER A 68 7.26 0.18 19.63
CA SER A 68 7.33 -1.22 20.08
C SER A 68 8.20 -2.08 19.16
N VAL A 69 8.08 -1.89 17.84
CA VAL A 69 8.88 -2.60 16.85
C VAL A 69 10.33 -2.09 16.86
N PHE A 70 10.52 -0.78 17.00
CA PHE A 70 11.86 -0.17 17.13
C PHE A 70 12.62 -0.72 18.32
N ASP A 71 11.99 -0.81 19.49
CA ASP A 71 12.62 -1.27 20.74
C ASP A 71 12.88 -2.78 20.73
N SER A 72 11.94 -3.57 20.20
CA SER A 72 12.06 -5.04 20.18
C SER A 72 13.09 -5.54 19.17
N LYS A 73 13.41 -4.75 18.12
CA LYS A 73 14.24 -5.13 16.97
C LYS A 73 13.77 -6.43 16.28
N ALA A 74 12.51 -6.80 16.51
CA ALA A 74 11.93 -8.03 15.96
C ALA A 74 11.48 -7.83 14.51
N ASP A 75 11.71 -8.84 13.70
CA ASP A 75 11.14 -8.89 12.36
C ASP A 75 9.63 -9.08 12.44
N THR A 76 8.91 -8.28 11.67
CA THR A 76 7.46 -8.31 11.57
C THR A 76 7.07 -8.22 10.11
N ASP A 77 6.28 -9.18 9.64
CA ASP A 77 5.85 -9.23 8.25
C ASP A 77 5.19 -7.91 7.83
N HIS A 78 5.60 -7.39 6.68
CA HIS A 78 5.11 -6.16 6.08
C HIS A 78 5.28 -4.87 6.92
N LEU A 79 6.00 -4.93 8.03
CA LEU A 79 6.21 -3.79 8.92
C LEU A 79 7.69 -3.55 9.22
N ALA A 80 8.46 -4.57 9.58
CA ALA A 80 9.85 -4.38 9.95
C ALA A 80 10.74 -5.56 9.63
N LYS A 81 11.98 -5.26 9.29
CA LYS A 81 13.02 -6.25 9.06
C LYS A 81 14.38 -5.76 9.54
N THR A 82 15.10 -6.62 10.24
CA THR A 82 16.47 -6.38 10.65
C THR A 82 17.44 -7.07 9.69
N VAL A 83 18.35 -6.32 9.14
CA VAL A 83 19.20 -6.73 8.02
C VAL A 83 20.67 -6.55 8.43
N PRO A 84 21.53 -7.58 8.25
CA PRO A 84 22.95 -7.46 8.54
C PRO A 84 23.67 -6.51 7.58
N TYR A 85 24.78 -5.93 8.04
CA TYR A 85 25.61 -4.99 7.27
C TYR A 85 25.95 -5.50 5.87
N GLU A 86 26.34 -6.77 5.77
CA GLU A 86 26.77 -7.39 4.51
C GLU A 86 25.68 -7.33 3.43
N THR A 87 24.43 -7.47 3.86
CA THR A 87 23.27 -7.39 2.93
C THR A 87 23.06 -5.95 2.46
N VAL A 88 23.21 -4.97 3.35
CA VAL A 88 23.09 -3.55 2.98
C VAL A 88 24.24 -3.14 2.06
N ALA A 89 25.47 -3.59 2.35
CA ALA A 89 26.64 -3.31 1.53
C ALA A 89 26.53 -3.96 0.13
N SER A 90 26.05 -5.21 0.04
CA SER A 90 25.85 -5.91 -1.23
C SER A 90 24.73 -5.31 -2.08
N ASN A 91 23.83 -4.53 -1.46
CA ASN A 91 22.76 -3.78 -2.14
C ASN A 91 23.16 -2.30 -2.37
N ASP A 92 24.41 -2.04 -2.69
CA ASP A 92 24.97 -0.72 -2.99
C ASP A 92 24.67 0.33 -1.91
N TYR A 93 24.65 -0.07 -0.65
CA TYR A 93 24.31 0.81 0.50
C TYR A 93 22.94 1.46 0.39
N ASN A 94 22.03 0.83 -0.33
CA ASN A 94 20.65 1.31 -0.47
C ASN A 94 19.95 1.26 0.90
N LEU A 95 19.42 2.40 1.36
CA LEU A 95 18.68 2.52 2.63
C LEU A 95 17.17 2.68 2.40
N SER A 96 16.68 2.38 1.21
CA SER A 96 15.24 2.38 0.92
C SER A 96 14.55 1.23 1.66
N VAL A 97 13.59 1.54 2.51
CA VAL A 97 12.85 0.55 3.31
C VAL A 97 12.16 -0.49 2.44
N SER A 98 11.59 -0.08 1.30
CA SER A 98 10.91 -0.98 0.34
C SER A 98 11.82 -2.03 -0.29
N SER A 99 13.14 -1.87 -0.20
CA SER A 99 14.11 -2.88 -0.67
C SER A 99 14.27 -4.05 0.29
N TYR A 100 13.84 -3.90 1.54
CA TYR A 100 14.04 -4.89 2.61
C TYR A 100 12.74 -5.37 3.23
N VAL A 101 11.73 -4.49 3.31
CA VAL A 101 10.40 -4.82 3.84
C VAL A 101 9.44 -4.94 2.66
N ALA A 102 8.88 -6.14 2.47
CA ALA A 102 7.89 -6.37 1.43
C ALA A 102 6.57 -5.65 1.79
N ALA A 103 6.07 -4.84 0.89
CA ALA A 103 4.75 -4.24 1.07
C ALA A 103 3.67 -5.33 1.18
N LYS A 104 2.63 -5.05 1.94
CA LYS A 104 1.47 -5.93 2.01
C LYS A 104 0.81 -6.00 0.64
N ASP A 105 0.64 -7.21 0.12
CA ASP A 105 -0.09 -7.40 -1.14
C ASP A 105 -1.59 -7.14 -0.89
N THR A 106 -2.02 -5.94 -1.21
CA THR A 106 -3.42 -5.51 -1.09
C THR A 106 -4.22 -5.75 -2.37
N ARG A 107 -3.63 -6.44 -3.37
CA ARG A 107 -4.36 -6.77 -4.58
C ARG A 107 -5.49 -7.72 -4.23
N GLU A 108 -6.72 -7.35 -4.59
CA GLU A 108 -7.85 -8.26 -4.51
C GLU A 108 -7.53 -9.51 -5.35
N ILE A 109 -7.64 -10.68 -4.72
CA ILE A 109 -7.60 -11.95 -5.45
C ILE A 109 -8.92 -12.04 -6.21
N VAL A 110 -8.94 -11.49 -7.42
CA VAL A 110 -10.11 -11.55 -8.29
C VAL A 110 -10.30 -13.01 -8.72
N ASN A 111 -11.40 -13.60 -8.28
CA ASN A 111 -11.83 -14.89 -8.77
C ASN A 111 -12.35 -14.74 -10.20
N ILE A 112 -11.49 -15.02 -11.18
CA ILE A 112 -11.80 -14.87 -12.62
C ILE A 112 -13.05 -15.69 -13.00
N THR A 113 -13.28 -16.83 -12.36
CA THR A 113 -14.46 -17.68 -12.64
C THR A 113 -15.75 -16.99 -12.19
N GLU A 114 -15.73 -16.37 -11.02
CA GLU A 114 -16.87 -15.64 -10.46
C GLU A 114 -17.16 -14.37 -11.25
N LEU A 115 -16.13 -13.60 -11.55
CA LEU A 115 -16.24 -12.40 -12.38
C LEU A 115 -16.78 -12.72 -13.79
N ASN A 116 -16.34 -13.82 -14.41
CA ASN A 116 -16.87 -14.28 -15.70
C ASN A 116 -18.35 -14.71 -15.63
N ALA A 117 -18.79 -15.28 -14.50
CA ALA A 117 -20.19 -15.64 -14.29
C ALA A 117 -21.06 -14.38 -14.17
N GLU A 118 -20.62 -13.39 -13.41
CA GLU A 118 -21.29 -12.09 -13.28
C GLU A 118 -21.36 -11.35 -14.62
N LEU A 119 -20.27 -11.38 -15.38
CA LEU A 119 -20.19 -10.77 -16.72
C LEU A 119 -21.22 -11.41 -17.67
N LYS A 120 -21.32 -12.74 -17.71
CA LYS A 120 -22.32 -13.45 -18.51
C LYS A 120 -23.75 -13.06 -18.12
N THR A 121 -24.02 -12.98 -16.80
CA THR A 121 -25.32 -12.58 -16.30
C THR A 121 -25.68 -11.16 -16.72
N THR A 122 -24.71 -10.26 -16.65
CA THR A 122 -24.90 -8.86 -17.04
C THR A 122 -25.13 -8.71 -18.54
N VAL A 123 -24.37 -9.43 -19.38
CA VAL A 123 -24.58 -9.45 -20.84
C VAL A 123 -25.96 -9.99 -21.20
N SER A 124 -26.39 -11.09 -20.56
CA SER A 124 -27.76 -11.62 -20.80
C SER A 124 -28.84 -10.63 -20.43
N LYS A 125 -28.68 -9.84 -19.37
CA LYS A 125 -29.64 -8.77 -19.02
C LYS A 125 -29.65 -7.65 -20.05
N ILE A 126 -28.50 -7.28 -20.59
CA ILE A 126 -28.39 -6.27 -21.65
C ILE A 126 -29.12 -6.74 -22.91
N ASP A 127 -28.92 -8.00 -23.30
CA ASP A 127 -29.58 -8.56 -24.47
C ASP A 127 -31.09 -8.63 -24.29
N GLN A 128 -31.58 -8.99 -23.10
CA GLN A 128 -33.00 -8.96 -22.78
C GLN A 128 -33.58 -7.54 -22.88
N LEU A 129 -32.92 -6.56 -22.28
CA LEU A 129 -33.37 -5.16 -22.35
C LEU A 129 -33.39 -4.61 -23.78
N ARG A 130 -32.46 -5.03 -24.63
CA ARG A 130 -32.45 -4.67 -26.05
C ARG A 130 -33.68 -5.25 -26.77
N GLN A 131 -33.99 -6.53 -26.54
CA GLN A 131 -35.18 -7.16 -27.11
C GLN A 131 -36.48 -6.45 -26.67
N ASP A 132 -36.54 -6.08 -25.37
CA ASP A 132 -37.70 -5.36 -24.84
C ASP A 132 -37.85 -3.97 -25.49
N ILE A 133 -36.73 -3.27 -25.72
CA ILE A 133 -36.74 -1.99 -26.44
C ILE A 133 -37.18 -2.19 -27.90
N ASP A 134 -36.63 -3.17 -28.59
CA ASP A 134 -36.99 -3.46 -29.99
C ASP A 134 -38.48 -3.80 -30.13
N ALA A 135 -39.06 -4.53 -29.16
CA ALA A 135 -40.49 -4.83 -29.12
C ALA A 135 -41.32 -3.56 -28.94
N ILE A 136 -40.92 -2.65 -28.05
CA ILE A 136 -41.62 -1.37 -27.83
C ILE A 136 -41.53 -0.49 -29.07
N VAL A 137 -40.38 -0.41 -29.72
CA VAL A 137 -40.19 0.34 -30.97
C VAL A 137 -41.11 -0.19 -32.07
N ALA A 138 -41.16 -1.52 -32.24
CA ALA A 138 -42.02 -2.16 -33.22
C ALA A 138 -43.54 -1.89 -32.97
N GLU A 139 -43.96 -1.83 -31.70
CA GLU A 139 -45.31 -1.47 -31.31
C GLU A 139 -45.66 -0.02 -31.68
N ILE A 140 -44.74 0.91 -31.44
CA ILE A 140 -44.89 2.32 -31.75
C ILE A 140 -44.97 2.51 -33.28
N GLU A 141 -44.03 1.92 -34.02
CA GLU A 141 -44.01 2.03 -35.50
C GLU A 141 -45.21 1.32 -36.14
N GLY A 142 -45.69 0.22 -35.58
CA GLY A 142 -46.88 -0.47 -36.03
C GLY A 142 -48.20 0.31 -35.78
N SER A 143 -48.24 1.16 -34.77
CA SER A 143 -49.39 2.01 -34.44
C SER A 143 -49.49 3.26 -35.32
N GLU A 144 -48.35 3.77 -35.84
CA GLU A 144 -48.32 4.94 -36.74
C GLU A 144 -48.83 4.61 -38.18
N VAL A 145 -48.85 3.34 -38.57
CA VAL A 145 -49.30 2.90 -39.91
C VAL A 145 -50.82 2.75 -40.00
N GLN A 146 -51.55 2.82 -38.85
CA GLN A 146 -53.01 2.68 -38.82
C GLN A 146 -53.77 4.01 -38.60
N ALA A 147 -53.12 5.14 -38.62
CA ALA A 147 -53.69 6.47 -38.55
C ALA A 147 -53.56 7.17 -39.91
#